data_1282d9913c9ab82927f30f0d23fd9065
#
_entry.id   1282d9913c9ab82927f30f0d23fd9065
#
_cell.length_a   1.000
_cell.length_b   1.000
_cell.length_c   1.000
_cell.angle_alpha   90.00
_cell.angle_beta   90.00
_cell.angle_gamma   90.00
#
_symmetry.space_group_name_H-M   'P 1'
#
loop_
_entity.id
_entity.type
_entity.pdbx_description
1 polymer ?
#
loop_
_entity_poly.entity_id
_entity_poly.type
_entity_poly.pdbx_seq_one_letter_code
_entity_poly.pdbx_strand_id
1 'polypeptide(L)' 'DVFPYSIECKCQEALNIWKAYDQASANCGEHEPLVIIKRNRSKTLAVVEAEYFINLHKD' A
#
# COMPACT_ATOMS: atom_id res chain seq x y z
N ASP A 1 -19.69 4.55 4.44
CA ASP A 1 -18.23 4.53 4.49
C ASP A 1 -17.66 3.82 3.30
N VAL A 2 -16.69 4.44 2.68
CA VAL A 2 -16.04 3.89 1.51
C VAL A 2 -14.58 3.62 1.84
N PHE A 3 -14.13 2.41 1.53
CA PHE A 3 -12.72 2.07 1.68
C PHE A 3 -11.93 2.89 0.65
N PRO A 4 -11.02 3.76 1.09
CA PRO A 4 -10.43 4.74 0.17
C PRO A 4 -9.27 4.22 -0.67
N TYR A 5 -8.87 2.96 -0.49
CA TYR A 5 -7.64 2.44 -1.05
C TYR A 5 -7.87 1.57 -2.28
N SER A 6 -6.92 1.67 -3.23
CA SER A 6 -6.75 0.70 -4.29
C SER A 6 -5.62 -0.23 -3.88
N ILE A 7 -5.91 -1.52 -3.74
CA ILE A 7 -4.97 -2.47 -3.16
C ILE A 7 -4.19 -3.22 -4.25
N GLU A 8 -2.87 -3.26 -4.09
CA GLU A 8 -1.98 -4.12 -4.88
C GLU A 8 -1.25 -5.06 -3.95
N CYS A 9 -1.16 -6.33 -4.34
CA CYS A 9 -0.47 -7.35 -3.54
C CYS A 9 0.84 -7.74 -4.20
N LYS A 10 1.91 -7.80 -3.41
CA LYS A 10 3.23 -8.23 -3.87
C LYS A 10 3.74 -9.34 -2.96
N CYS A 11 3.99 -10.50 -3.54
CA CYS A 11 4.51 -11.68 -2.84
C CYS A 11 5.91 -11.97 -3.35
N GLN A 12 6.92 -11.36 -2.75
CA GLN A 12 8.31 -11.49 -3.19
C GLN A 12 9.23 -11.52 -1.99
N GLU A 13 10.29 -12.33 -2.07
CA GLU A 13 11.27 -12.40 -0.99
C GLU A 13 12.10 -11.12 -0.91
N ALA A 14 12.40 -10.52 -2.05
CA ALA A 14 13.10 -9.24 -2.11
C ALA A 14 12.26 -8.29 -2.95
N LEU A 15 11.89 -7.16 -2.38
CA LEU A 15 10.99 -6.22 -3.04
C LEU A 15 11.52 -4.81 -2.89
N ASN A 16 11.58 -4.08 -4.01
CA ASN A 16 11.82 -2.66 -3.97
C ASN A 16 10.48 -1.97 -3.64
N ILE A 17 10.33 -1.58 -2.40
CA ILE A 17 9.07 -1.02 -1.89
C ILE A 17 8.70 0.28 -2.60
N TRP A 18 9.69 1.14 -2.85
CA TRP A 18 9.43 2.42 -3.53
C TRP A 18 8.91 2.21 -4.94
N LYS A 19 9.51 1.26 -5.66
CA LYS A 19 9.07 0.96 -7.01
C LYS A 19 7.66 0.34 -7.00
N ALA A 20 7.40 -0.54 -6.03
CA ALA A 20 6.08 -1.16 -5.90
C ALA A 20 5.02 -0.10 -5.61
N TYR A 21 5.33 0.83 -4.73
CA TYR A 21 4.39 1.92 -4.42
C TYR A 21 4.14 2.81 -5.65
N ASP A 22 5.20 3.12 -6.40
CA ASP A 22 5.05 3.93 -7.61
C ASP A 22 4.15 3.25 -8.64
N GLN A 23 4.28 1.93 -8.80
CA GLN A 23 3.42 1.17 -9.69
C GLN A 23 1.97 1.19 -9.22
N ALA A 24 1.75 0.99 -7.93
CA ALA A 24 0.41 1.05 -7.37
C ALA A 24 -0.20 2.43 -7.55
N SER A 25 0.60 3.47 -7.37
CA SER A 25 0.16 4.85 -7.54
C SER A 25 -0.27 5.14 -8.98
N ALA A 26 0.44 4.56 -9.95
CA ALA A 26 0.08 4.72 -11.36
C ALA A 26 -1.24 4.04 -11.72
N ASN A 27 -1.66 3.05 -10.94
CA ASN A 27 -2.83 2.24 -11.24
C ASN A 27 -4.01 2.48 -10.31
N CYS A 28 -3.91 3.41 -9.39
CA CYS A 28 -4.93 3.56 -8.33
C CYS A 28 -6.14 4.38 -8.72
N GLY A 29 -6.10 5.07 -9.86
CA GLY A 29 -7.20 5.92 -10.28
C GLY A 29 -7.44 7.02 -9.25
N GLU A 30 -8.67 7.14 -8.79
CA GLU A 30 -9.05 8.17 -7.82
C GLU A 30 -8.86 7.73 -6.37
N HIS A 31 -8.41 6.49 -6.15
CA HIS A 31 -8.21 5.95 -4.82
C HIS A 31 -6.76 6.12 -4.38
N GLU A 32 -6.54 6.03 -3.07
CA GLU A 32 -5.17 6.04 -2.55
C GLU A 32 -4.51 4.69 -2.77
N PRO A 33 -3.24 4.65 -3.18
CA PRO A 33 -2.57 3.38 -3.36
C PRO A 33 -2.24 2.73 -2.01
N LEU A 34 -2.40 1.42 -1.95
CA LEU A 34 -2.03 0.63 -0.78
C LEU A 34 -1.38 -0.65 -1.28
N VAL A 35 -0.16 -0.90 -0.87
CA VAL A 35 0.56 -2.10 -1.29
C VAL A 35 0.62 -3.08 -0.12
N ILE A 36 0.04 -4.26 -0.32
CA ILE A 36 0.17 -5.36 0.64
C ILE A 36 1.41 -6.15 0.25
N ILE A 37 2.36 -6.25 1.17
CA ILE A 37 3.60 -6.97 0.89
C ILE A 37 3.70 -8.22 1.76
N LYS A 38 4.12 -9.30 1.15
CA LYS A 38 4.27 -10.60 1.81
C LYS A 38 5.57 -11.25 1.40
N ARG A 39 6.16 -11.98 2.33
CA ARG A 39 7.28 -12.88 2.03
C ARG A 39 7.24 -14.02 3.02
N ASN A 40 8.02 -15.07 2.77
CA ASN A 40 8.03 -16.24 3.63
C ASN A 40 8.43 -15.89 5.06
N ARG A 41 7.72 -16.47 6.02
CA ARG A 41 8.03 -16.36 7.44
C ARG A 41 8.00 -14.95 8.00
N SER A 42 7.27 -14.06 7.35
CA SER A 42 7.13 -12.67 7.80
C SER A 42 5.67 -12.32 7.92
N LYS A 43 5.38 -11.31 8.72
CA LYS A 43 4.04 -10.78 8.78
C LYS A 43 3.71 -10.09 7.48
N THR A 44 2.44 -10.12 7.11
CA THR A 44 1.94 -9.36 5.97
C THR A 44 1.86 -7.90 6.38
N LEU A 45 2.42 -7.02 5.57
CA LEU A 45 2.48 -5.59 5.88
C LEU A 45 1.73 -4.78 4.82
N ALA A 46 1.32 -3.58 5.19
CA ALA A 46 0.71 -2.65 4.25
C ALA A 46 1.59 -1.40 4.14
N VAL A 47 1.80 -0.94 2.91
CA VAL A 47 2.54 0.28 2.63
C VAL A 47 1.55 1.32 2.14
N VAL A 48 1.48 2.44 2.82
CA VAL A 48 0.58 3.55 2.49
C VAL A 48 1.34 4.86 2.62
N GLU A 49 0.79 5.89 2.02
CA GLU A 49 1.35 7.22 2.15
C GLU A 49 1.09 7.72 3.59
N ALA A 50 2.16 8.13 4.28
CA ALA A 50 2.11 8.38 5.71
C ALA A 50 1.16 9.51 6.11
N GLU A 51 1.22 10.64 5.39
CA GLU A 51 0.38 11.78 5.72
C GLU A 51 -1.10 11.46 5.57
N TYR A 52 -1.44 10.79 4.48
CA TYR A 52 -2.82 10.41 4.25
C TYR A 52 -3.32 9.48 5.36
N PHE A 53 -2.51 8.48 5.71
CA PHE A 53 -2.85 7.52 6.74
C PHE A 53 -3.05 8.20 8.10
N ILE A 54 -2.14 9.10 8.45
CA ILE A 54 -2.23 9.81 9.74
C ILE A 54 -3.48 10.68 9.77
N ASN A 55 -3.75 11.40 8.71
CA ASN A 55 -4.92 12.28 8.65
C ASN A 55 -6.23 11.49 8.71
N LEU A 56 -6.24 10.30 8.13
CA LEU A 56 -7.42 9.44 8.15
C LEU A 56 -7.80 9.04 9.59
N HIS A 57 -6.81 8.92 10.47
CA HIS A 57 -7.00 8.49 11.85
C HIS A 57 -7.01 9.65 12.85
N LYS A 58 -7.01 10.88 12.38
CA LYS A 58 -7.12 12.04 13.24
C LYS A 58 -8.55 12.25 13.68
N ASP A 59 -8.70 12.72 14.89
CA ASP A 59 -10.00 13.10 15.42
C ASP A 59 -10.43 14.47 14.93
#